data_5bfe3aec22967db1db20abcb9f8b54dd
#
_entry.id   5bfe3aec22967db1db20abcb9f8b54dd
#
_cell.length_a   1.000
_cell.length_b   1.000
_cell.length_c   1.000
_cell.angle_alpha   90.00
_cell.angle_beta   90.00
_cell.angle_gamma   90.00
#
_symmetry.space_group_name_H-M   'P 1'
#
loop_
_entity.id
_entity.type
_entity.pdbx_description
1 polymer ?
#
loop_
_entity_poly.entity_id
_entity_poly.type
_entity_poly.pdbx_seq_one_letter_code
_entity_poly.pdbx_strand_id
1 'polypeptide(L)'
;MEAIIRTDKLEDLKAALSDNGLVHGMTVSQVLGYGEQKGFTEYVRGQRIETTLLSKLKIEIVSIDEKVDDIVNVIIKAVQTGEVGDGKIFIQPVERVIRIRTSEEDAQAL
;
A
#
# COMPACT_ATOMS: atom_id res chain seq x y z
N MET A 1 -2.09 -0.84 9.21
CA MET A 1 -1.39 -1.51 8.10
C MET A 1 -1.11 -0.51 7.00
N GLU A 2 0.10 -0.45 6.56
CA GLU A 2 0.50 0.39 5.42
C GLU A 2 1.10 -0.49 4.33
N ALA A 3 0.74 -0.22 3.09
CA ALA A 3 1.36 -0.87 1.95
C ALA A 3 1.89 0.18 1.00
N ILE A 4 3.13 0.01 0.56
CA ILE A 4 3.73 0.84 -0.49
C ILE A 4 3.71 -0.01 -1.75
N ILE A 5 3.03 0.46 -2.79
CA ILE A 5 2.79 -0.33 -4.01
C ILE A 5 3.12 0.47 -5.26
N ARG A 6 3.19 -0.22 -6.39
CA ARG A 6 3.30 0.41 -7.70
C ARG A 6 2.04 1.22 -8.00
N THR A 7 2.21 2.36 -8.66
CA THR A 7 1.10 3.25 -8.99
C THR A 7 0.07 2.60 -9.90
N ASP A 8 0.50 1.73 -10.81
CA ASP A 8 -0.38 1.07 -11.78
C ASP A 8 -1.16 -0.11 -11.21
N LYS A 9 -0.98 -0.43 -9.92
CA LYS A 9 -1.69 -1.54 -9.26
C LYS A 9 -2.88 -1.10 -8.42
N LEU A 10 -3.20 0.18 -8.38
CA LEU A 10 -4.29 0.68 -7.53
C LEU A 10 -5.64 0.09 -7.91
N GLU A 11 -5.96 0.04 -9.19
CA GLU A 11 -7.27 -0.47 -9.62
C GLU A 11 -7.41 -1.96 -9.32
N ASP A 12 -6.35 -2.74 -9.52
CA ASP A 12 -6.34 -4.16 -9.16
C ASP A 12 -6.56 -4.35 -7.66
N LEU A 13 -5.91 -3.53 -6.85
CA LEU A 13 -6.06 -3.58 -5.40
C LEU A 13 -7.48 -3.21 -4.96
N LYS A 14 -8.02 -2.14 -5.51
CA LYS A 14 -9.39 -1.71 -5.20
C LYS A 14 -10.39 -2.81 -5.50
N ALA A 15 -10.30 -3.41 -6.67
CA ALA A 15 -11.19 -4.49 -7.08
C ALA A 15 -11.08 -5.69 -6.12
N ALA A 16 -9.84 -6.10 -5.80
CA ALA A 16 -9.62 -7.25 -4.95
C ALA A 16 -10.17 -7.04 -3.53
N LEU A 17 -9.96 -5.87 -2.95
CA LEU A 17 -10.44 -5.57 -1.59
C LEU A 17 -11.95 -5.38 -1.54
N SER A 18 -12.55 -4.81 -2.58
CA SER A 18 -14.01 -4.65 -2.65
C SER A 18 -14.71 -5.99 -2.72
N ASP A 19 -14.20 -6.92 -3.53
CA ASP A 19 -14.83 -8.21 -3.77
C ASP A 19 -14.86 -9.11 -2.53
N ASN A 20 -13.88 -8.95 -1.65
CA ASN A 20 -13.74 -9.81 -0.47
C ASN A 20 -14.49 -9.32 0.77
N GLY A 21 -14.95 -8.08 0.79
CA GLY A 21 -15.63 -7.52 1.96
C GLY A 21 -14.76 -7.41 3.21
N LEU A 22 -13.45 -7.57 3.07
CA LEU A 22 -12.52 -7.56 4.21
C LEU A 22 -12.21 -6.15 4.70
N VAL A 23 -12.32 -5.17 3.82
CA VAL A 23 -11.92 -3.80 4.09
C VAL A 23 -13.09 -2.87 3.79
N HIS A 24 -13.46 -2.06 4.78
CA HIS A 24 -14.55 -1.09 4.63
C HIS A 24 -14.07 0.26 4.10
N GLY A 25 -12.78 0.51 4.17
CA GLY A 25 -12.21 1.74 3.66
C GLY A 25 -10.71 1.69 3.65
N MET A 26 -10.12 2.51 2.81
CA MET A 26 -8.67 2.68 2.76
C MET A 26 -8.35 4.12 2.40
N THR A 27 -7.19 4.58 2.82
CA THR A 27 -6.66 5.88 2.46
C THR A 27 -5.50 5.69 1.52
N VAL A 28 -5.49 6.47 0.44
CA VAL A 28 -4.45 6.39 -0.59
C VAL A 28 -3.75 7.74 -0.68
N SER A 29 -2.43 7.72 -0.66
CA SER A 29 -1.63 8.91 -0.90
C SER A 29 -0.50 8.61 -1.88
N GLN A 30 -0.12 9.62 -2.65
CA GLN A 30 1.02 9.54 -3.55
C GLN A 30 2.28 9.86 -2.74
N VAL A 31 3.30 9.02 -2.91
CA VAL A 31 4.58 9.19 -2.22
C VAL A 31 5.71 8.98 -3.20
N LEU A 32 6.89 9.44 -2.83
CA LEU A 32 8.11 9.18 -3.58
C LEU A 32 8.93 8.17 -2.79
N GLY A 33 9.31 7.09 -3.45
CA GLY A 33 10.09 6.02 -2.84
C GLY A 33 11.51 5.98 -3.39
N TYR A 34 12.45 5.73 -2.50
CA TYR A 34 13.85 5.44 -2.84
C TYR A 34 14.13 4.01 -2.39
N GLY A 35 14.69 3.22 -3.29
CA GLY A 35 15.00 1.84 -2.97
C GLY A 35 15.82 1.18 -4.07
N GLU A 36 15.77 -0.14 -4.11
CA GLU A 36 16.55 -0.91 -5.09
C GLU A 36 15.97 -0.85 -6.50
N GLN A 37 14.67 -0.55 -6.63
CA GLN A 37 14.10 -0.32 -7.95
C GLN A 37 14.69 0.95 -8.52
N LYS A 38 15.39 0.81 -9.64
CA LYS A 38 15.94 1.96 -10.36
C LYS A 38 14.92 2.40 -11.38
N GLY A 39 14.72 3.72 -11.47
CA GLY A 39 13.91 4.30 -12.52
C GLY A 39 14.65 4.27 -13.85
N PHE A 40 14.54 5.35 -14.61
CA PHE A 40 15.31 5.45 -15.84
C PHE A 40 16.79 5.55 -15.54
N THR A 41 17.58 4.75 -16.24
CA THR A 41 19.02 4.94 -16.30
C THR A 41 19.32 5.57 -17.66
N GLU A 42 19.83 6.80 -17.63
CA GLU A 42 20.22 7.51 -18.83
C GLU A 42 21.71 7.71 -18.86
N TYR A 43 22.27 7.74 -20.05
CA TYR A 43 23.66 8.09 -20.26
C TYR A 43 23.73 9.46 -20.89
N VAL A 44 24.27 10.41 -20.15
CA VAL A 44 24.53 11.77 -20.64
C VAL A 44 26.03 11.98 -20.66
N ARG A 45 26.57 12.21 -21.86
CA ARG A 45 28.02 12.35 -22.06
C ARG A 45 28.84 11.16 -21.54
N GLY A 46 28.28 9.95 -21.67
CA GLY A 46 28.94 8.74 -21.20
C GLY A 46 28.81 8.49 -19.70
N GLN A 47 28.12 9.33 -18.97
CA GLN A 47 27.87 9.13 -17.54
C GLN A 47 26.48 8.58 -17.31
N ARG A 48 26.39 7.62 -16.39
CA ARG A 48 25.15 7.04 -15.98
C ARG A 48 24.43 7.97 -15.00
N ILE A 49 23.19 8.32 -15.36
CA ILE A 49 22.31 9.11 -14.49
C ILE A 49 21.16 8.22 -14.05
N GLU A 50 20.95 8.10 -12.74
CA GLU A 50 19.88 7.32 -12.18
C GLU A 50 18.80 8.21 -11.59
N THR A 51 17.54 7.85 -11.82
CA THR A 51 16.42 8.43 -11.09
C THR A 51 16.36 7.76 -9.74
N THR A 52 16.56 8.52 -8.68
CA THR A 52 16.64 7.98 -7.31
C THR A 52 15.31 7.91 -6.60
N LEU A 53 14.33 8.71 -7.04
CA LEU A 53 13.00 8.73 -6.44
C LEU A 53 11.96 8.33 -7.48
N LEU A 54 11.09 7.40 -7.10
CA LEU A 54 10.02 6.90 -7.95
C LEU A 54 8.67 7.15 -7.29
N SER A 55 7.68 7.46 -8.10
CA SER A 55 6.30 7.57 -7.64
C SER A 55 5.79 6.22 -7.18
N LYS A 56 5.22 6.19 -6.00
CA LYS A 56 4.57 5.03 -5.40
C LYS A 56 3.24 5.47 -4.79
N LEU A 57 2.42 4.51 -4.43
CA LEU A 57 1.23 4.76 -3.63
C LEU A 57 1.39 4.17 -2.25
N LYS A 58 0.96 4.92 -1.26
CA LYS A 58 0.86 4.45 0.11
C LYS A 58 -0.60 4.19 0.41
N ILE A 59 -0.90 2.98 0.80
CA ILE A 59 -2.24 2.52 1.15
C ILE A 59 -2.29 2.32 2.65
N GLU A 60 -3.24 2.95 3.31
CA GLU A 60 -3.45 2.77 4.74
C GLU A 60 -4.77 2.08 5.00
N ILE A 61 -4.74 1.00 5.75
CA ILE A 61 -5.91 0.20 6.12
C ILE A 61 -5.83 -0.09 7.61
N VAL A 62 -6.92 0.12 8.30
CA VAL A 62 -7.05 -0.29 9.71
C VAL A 62 -8.09 -1.39 9.79
N SER A 63 -7.75 -2.49 10.43
CA SER A 63 -8.64 -3.63 10.58
C SER A 63 -8.47 -4.27 11.95
N ILE A 64 -9.37 -5.17 12.27
CA ILE A 64 -9.21 -6.03 13.45
C ILE A 64 -8.13 -7.08 13.16
N ASP A 65 -7.49 -7.58 14.21
CA ASP A 65 -6.37 -8.51 14.10
C ASP A 65 -6.72 -9.77 13.31
N GLU A 66 -7.93 -10.28 13.49
CA GLU A 66 -8.40 -11.51 12.87
C GLU A 66 -8.45 -11.45 11.35
N LYS A 67 -8.51 -10.25 10.77
CA LYS A 67 -8.55 -10.07 9.31
C LYS A 67 -7.20 -9.77 8.69
N VAL A 68 -6.18 -9.49 9.47
CA VAL A 68 -4.91 -8.97 8.97
C VAL A 68 -4.28 -9.91 7.95
N ASP A 69 -4.15 -11.19 8.28
CA ASP A 69 -3.49 -12.15 7.38
C ASP A 69 -4.26 -12.31 6.07
N ASP A 70 -5.58 -12.32 6.12
CA ASP A 70 -6.39 -12.40 4.92
C ASP A 70 -6.22 -11.15 4.03
N ILE A 71 -6.17 -9.97 4.65
CA ILE A 71 -5.95 -8.72 3.91
C ILE A 71 -4.56 -8.72 3.27
N VAL A 72 -3.53 -9.14 4.00
CA VAL A 72 -2.16 -9.26 3.47
C VAL A 72 -2.14 -10.16 2.23
N ASN A 73 -2.77 -11.32 2.32
CA ASN A 73 -2.80 -12.26 1.21
C ASN A 73 -3.52 -11.69 -0.01
N VAL A 74 -4.63 -10.97 0.19
CA VAL A 74 -5.36 -10.31 -0.90
C VAL A 74 -4.49 -9.23 -1.55
N ILE A 75 -3.79 -8.42 -0.75
CA ILE A 75 -2.91 -7.38 -1.29
C ILE A 75 -1.79 -8.01 -2.12
N ILE A 76 -1.10 -9.00 -1.58
CA ILE A 76 0.01 -9.64 -2.30
C ILE A 76 -0.49 -10.21 -3.63
N LYS A 77 -1.58 -10.92 -3.61
CA LYS A 77 -2.14 -11.53 -4.82
C LYS A 77 -2.50 -10.48 -5.87
N ALA A 78 -3.00 -9.33 -5.44
CA ALA A 78 -3.44 -8.27 -6.35
C ALA A 78 -2.28 -7.47 -6.95
N VAL A 79 -1.19 -7.24 -6.19
CA VAL A 79 -0.17 -6.26 -6.59
C VAL A 79 1.21 -6.86 -6.87
N GLN A 80 1.44 -8.12 -6.54
CA GLN A 80 2.74 -8.77 -6.73
C GLN A 80 3.03 -9.00 -8.21
N THR A 81 4.20 -8.55 -8.67
CA THR A 81 4.71 -8.87 -10.01
C THR A 81 5.90 -9.83 -9.96
N GLY A 82 6.57 -9.92 -8.82
CA GLY A 82 7.80 -10.66 -8.66
C GLY A 82 9.06 -9.87 -9.00
N GLU A 83 8.87 -8.64 -9.46
CA GLU A 83 9.99 -7.76 -9.83
C GLU A 83 10.36 -6.83 -8.68
N VAL A 84 11.59 -6.36 -8.69
CA VAL A 84 12.04 -5.30 -7.77
C VAL A 84 11.16 -4.08 -7.95
N GLY A 85 10.68 -3.52 -6.85
CA GLY A 85 9.79 -2.37 -6.88
C GLY A 85 8.35 -2.67 -6.52
N ASP A 86 8.01 -3.92 -6.25
CA ASP A 86 6.67 -4.30 -5.82
C ASP A 86 6.24 -3.63 -4.51
N GLY A 87 7.21 -3.24 -3.70
CA GLY A 87 6.94 -2.55 -2.44
C GLY A 87 6.92 -3.47 -1.24
N LYS A 88 6.32 -2.98 -0.18
CA LYS A 88 6.28 -3.67 1.12
C LYS A 88 4.98 -3.40 1.82
N ILE A 89 4.63 -4.31 2.72
CA ILE A 89 3.51 -4.14 3.64
C ILE A 89 4.08 -4.03 5.05
N PHE A 90 3.66 -3.01 5.79
CA PHE A 90 4.05 -2.79 7.17
C PHE A 90 2.84 -3.02 8.05
N ILE A 91 2.97 -3.88 9.05
CA ILE A 91 1.90 -4.17 9.99
C ILE A 91 2.28 -3.58 11.34
N GLN A 92 1.42 -2.71 11.83
CA GLN A 92 1.64 -1.95 13.04
C GLN A 92 0.39 -2.02 13.90
N PRO A 93 0.52 -2.09 15.23
CA PRO A 93 -0.65 -1.97 16.09
C PRO A 93 -1.19 -0.55 16.07
N VAL A 94 -2.51 -0.45 16.10
CA VAL A 94 -3.23 0.80 16.33
C VAL A 94 -3.90 0.66 17.69
N GLU A 95 -3.53 1.52 18.62
CA GLU A 95 -4.01 1.41 19.98
C GLU A 95 -5.49 1.71 20.12
N ARG A 96 -5.96 2.72 19.39
CA ARG A 96 -7.35 3.16 19.45
C ARG A 96 -7.77 3.69 18.09
N VAL A 97 -9.02 3.45 17.72
CA VAL A 97 -9.67 4.03 16.56
C VAL A 97 -10.96 4.71 17.03
N ILE A 98 -11.19 5.92 16.57
CA ILE A 98 -12.41 6.67 16.92
C ILE A 98 -13.01 7.17 15.62
N ARG A 99 -14.26 6.80 15.35
CA ARG A 99 -14.99 7.32 14.19
C ARG A 99 -15.47 8.73 14.52
N ILE A 100 -15.03 9.69 13.74
CA ILE A 100 -15.35 11.11 14.01
C ILE A 100 -16.86 11.36 13.99
N ARG A 101 -17.57 10.78 13.02
CA ARG A 101 -19.02 11.02 12.84
C ARG A 101 -19.85 10.54 14.03
N THR A 102 -19.49 9.42 14.65
CA THR A 102 -20.33 8.75 15.64
C THR A 102 -19.72 8.69 17.03
N SER A 103 -18.43 8.97 17.14
CA SER A 103 -17.62 8.77 18.36
C SER A 103 -17.51 7.29 18.78
N GLU A 104 -17.91 6.36 17.91
CA GLU A 104 -17.70 4.95 18.15
C GLU A 104 -16.21 4.62 18.18
N GLU A 105 -15.84 3.62 18.97
CA GLU A 105 -14.43 3.29 19.19
C GLU A 105 -14.10 1.86 18.76
N ASP A 106 -12.84 1.65 18.40
CA ASP A 106 -12.21 0.37 18.11
C ASP A 106 -12.97 -0.41 17.03
N ALA A 107 -13.33 -1.68 17.27
CA ALA A 107 -13.94 -2.51 16.25
C ALA A 107 -15.23 -1.90 15.67
N GLN A 108 -15.99 -1.17 16.48
CA GLN A 108 -17.21 -0.52 16.03
C GLN A 108 -16.95 0.73 15.19
N ALA A 109 -15.75 1.27 15.25
CA ALA A 109 -15.33 2.41 14.45
C ALA A 109 -14.87 2.04 13.05
N LEU A 110 -14.67 0.78 12.79
CA LEU A 110 -14.14 0.28 11.51
C LEU A 110 -15.21 -0.08 10.49
#